data_c4e2b58b5814a48baf8aa2e149912365
#
_entry.id   c4e2b58b5814a48baf8aa2e149912365
#
_cell.length_a   1.000
_cell.length_b   1.000
_cell.length_c   1.000
_cell.angle_alpha   90.00
_cell.angle_beta   90.00
_cell.angle_gamma   90.00
#
_symmetry.space_group_name_H-M   'P 1'
#
loop_
_entity.id
_entity.type
_entity.pdbx_description
1 polymer ?
#
loop_
_entity_poly.entity_id
_entity_poly.type
_entity_poly.pdbx_seq_one_letter_code
_entity_poly.pdbx_strand_id
1 'polypeptide(L)'
;MRLLLAVRRCLRRSWRFEVGKPEPLLGPSSRRSVASRGGSSMNVFDRQMKRRQKNWAASVGEKRQCDYLREEVGSRVADRVLDIVRTFPVALDIGCGKGYIAGNLTKDTVGKLFQMDSAEQVLKCPIETEIPTYHVIADEEFLPFQENMFDLVLSSLSLHWVNDLPGAFKQIHFSLKPDGVFIGAMMGGETLYELRCSLQLAELEREGGFAPHISPFAAVTDIGNLLEQAGFNMLTVDVDEIQVNYPGIFELMEDLQGMGESNCAWSRKPMLHRDTMLAAAAIYKEIYGNDDGSVPATFQILYMIGWKPHESQAKPAKRGSATLSIGDIGKLSELMIKKDKEF
;
A
#
# COMPACT_ATOMS: atom_id res chain seq x y z
N MET A 1 28.90 0.52 -28.83
CA MET A 1 29.99 0.29 -27.87
C MET A 1 29.79 0.95 -26.51
N ARG A 2 29.13 2.12 -26.38
CA ARG A 2 28.82 2.77 -25.08
C ARG A 2 27.70 2.07 -24.30
N LEU A 3 26.71 1.49 -24.97
CA LEU A 3 25.60 0.74 -24.34
C LEU A 3 26.07 -0.53 -23.62
N LEU A 4 27.03 -1.27 -24.21
CA LEU A 4 27.61 -2.49 -23.62
C LEU A 4 28.43 -2.22 -22.35
N LEU A 5 28.99 -1.03 -22.19
CA LEU A 5 29.74 -0.61 -21.01
C LEU A 5 28.78 -0.21 -19.84
N ALA A 6 27.63 0.36 -20.15
CA ALA A 6 26.60 0.69 -19.14
C ALA A 6 25.99 -0.56 -18.54
N VAL A 7 25.64 -1.55 -19.38
CA VAL A 7 25.11 -2.85 -18.96
C VAL A 7 26.15 -3.63 -18.10
N ARG A 8 27.46 -3.57 -18.45
CA ARG A 8 28.51 -4.19 -17.63
C ARG A 8 28.69 -3.50 -16.25
N ARG A 9 28.46 -2.21 -16.14
CA ARG A 9 28.51 -1.50 -14.84
C ARG A 9 27.31 -1.80 -13.94
N CYS A 10 26.13 -1.89 -14.52
CA CYS A 10 24.90 -2.24 -13.82
C CYS A 10 24.96 -3.66 -13.25
N LEU A 11 25.38 -4.65 -14.08
CA LEU A 11 25.47 -6.06 -13.69
C LEU A 11 26.57 -6.38 -12.67
N ARG A 12 27.60 -5.53 -12.52
CA ARG A 12 28.66 -5.75 -11.51
C ARG A 12 28.35 -5.16 -10.13
N ARG A 13 27.41 -4.22 -9.99
CA ARG A 13 27.15 -3.53 -8.70
C ARG A 13 25.99 -4.10 -7.91
N SER A 14 25.03 -4.79 -8.52
CA SER A 14 23.76 -5.12 -7.85
C SER A 14 23.66 -6.51 -7.21
N TRP A 15 24.66 -7.42 -7.36
CA TRP A 15 24.46 -8.82 -6.98
C TRP A 15 25.55 -9.44 -6.10
N ARG A 16 26.25 -8.67 -5.28
CA ARG A 16 27.04 -9.23 -4.16
C ARG A 16 26.32 -9.00 -2.83
N PHE A 17 25.42 -9.92 -2.50
CA PHE A 17 25.12 -10.18 -1.10
C PHE A 17 26.29 -11.02 -0.54
N GLU A 18 27.12 -10.44 0.30
CA GLU A 18 28.05 -11.22 1.12
C GLU A 18 27.21 -12.06 2.08
N VAL A 19 27.23 -13.35 1.83
CA VAL A 19 26.73 -14.35 2.78
C VAL A 19 27.69 -14.34 3.94
N GLY A 20 27.35 -13.63 5.00
CA GLY A 20 28.07 -13.69 6.27
C GLY A 20 28.11 -15.13 6.79
N LYS A 21 29.27 -15.58 7.22
CA LYS A 21 29.48 -16.91 7.81
C LYS A 21 28.55 -17.10 9.00
N PRO A 22 27.98 -18.31 9.20
CA PRO A 22 27.11 -18.58 10.32
C PRO A 22 27.91 -18.57 11.63
N GLU A 23 27.46 -17.77 12.60
CA GLU A 23 27.93 -17.88 13.99
C GLU A 23 27.28 -19.08 14.68
N PRO A 24 27.94 -19.69 15.68
CA PRO A 24 27.50 -20.93 16.31
C PRO A 24 26.27 -20.71 17.21
N LEU A 25 25.35 -21.66 17.10
CA LEU A 25 24.11 -21.79 17.85
C LEU A 25 24.35 -21.87 19.37
N LEU A 26 23.85 -20.91 20.11
CA LEU A 26 23.55 -21.04 21.54
C LEU A 26 22.16 -21.63 21.71
N GLY A 27 22.06 -22.61 22.59
CA GLY A 27 20.95 -23.52 22.76
C GLY A 27 19.59 -22.92 23.15
N PRO A 28 18.51 -23.73 23.20
CA PRO A 28 17.14 -23.28 23.21
C PRO A 28 16.66 -22.83 24.59
N SER A 29 16.38 -21.56 24.77
CA SER A 29 15.53 -21.11 25.87
C SER A 29 14.06 -21.27 25.47
N SER A 30 13.36 -22.16 26.16
CA SER A 30 11.93 -22.41 25.96
C SER A 30 11.10 -21.17 26.29
N ARG A 31 10.64 -20.45 25.26
CA ARG A 31 9.49 -19.57 25.37
C ARG A 31 8.28 -20.30 24.82
N ARG A 32 7.38 -20.69 25.72
CA ARG A 32 6.06 -21.20 25.35
C ARG A 32 5.32 -20.12 24.58
N SER A 33 5.16 -20.34 23.28
CA SER A 33 4.22 -19.57 22.47
C SER A 33 2.80 -20.01 22.84
N VAL A 34 1.98 -19.08 23.27
CA VAL A 34 0.52 -19.27 23.37
C VAL A 34 0.01 -19.36 21.94
N ALA A 35 -0.20 -20.58 21.47
CA ALA A 35 -0.83 -20.84 20.17
C ALA A 35 -2.30 -20.47 20.28
N SER A 36 -2.71 -19.35 19.68
CA SER A 36 -4.10 -19.10 19.35
C SER A 36 -4.53 -20.10 18.26
N ARG A 37 -5.52 -20.92 18.56
CA ARG A 37 -6.21 -21.77 17.58
C ARG A 37 -7.10 -20.89 16.70
N GLY A 38 -6.53 -20.33 15.66
CA GLY A 38 -7.20 -19.69 14.54
C GLY A 38 -6.55 -20.20 13.27
N GLY A 39 -7.31 -20.39 12.19
CA GLY A 39 -6.87 -21.04 10.96
C GLY A 39 -5.48 -20.60 10.52
N SER A 40 -4.67 -21.52 10.00
CA SER A 40 -3.31 -21.25 9.57
C SER A 40 -3.35 -20.16 8.48
N SER A 41 -3.01 -18.93 8.82
CA SER A 41 -2.74 -17.90 7.82
C SER A 41 -1.61 -18.40 6.94
N MET A 42 -1.82 -18.42 5.64
CA MET A 42 -0.81 -18.86 4.69
C MET A 42 0.26 -17.79 4.63
N ASN A 43 1.43 -18.01 5.22
CA ASN A 43 2.57 -17.09 5.13
C ASN A 43 3.08 -17.04 3.69
N VAL A 44 2.62 -16.08 2.93
CA VAL A 44 3.03 -15.83 1.54
C VAL A 44 4.30 -15.00 1.48
N PHE A 45 4.42 -13.99 2.36
CA PHE A 45 5.48 -12.99 2.36
C PHE A 45 6.50 -13.20 3.48
N ASP A 46 7.78 -13.03 3.14
CA ASP A 46 8.88 -12.92 4.09
C ASP A 46 8.95 -11.49 4.65
N ARG A 47 8.30 -11.26 5.81
CA ARG A 47 8.25 -9.95 6.48
C ARG A 47 9.63 -9.42 6.86
N GLN A 48 10.58 -10.32 7.21
CA GLN A 48 11.95 -9.91 7.52
C GLN A 48 12.68 -9.41 6.28
N MET A 49 12.46 -10.07 5.13
CA MET A 49 13.01 -9.60 3.86
C MET A 49 12.42 -8.23 3.49
N LYS A 50 11.11 -8.03 3.63
CA LYS A 50 10.46 -6.74 3.36
C LYS A 50 11.05 -5.62 4.23
N ARG A 51 11.23 -5.87 5.52
CA ARG A 51 11.90 -4.93 6.43
C ARG A 51 13.31 -4.57 5.97
N ARG A 52 14.10 -5.57 5.51
CA ARG A 52 15.45 -5.32 4.97
C ARG A 52 15.41 -4.49 3.68
N GLN A 53 14.47 -4.77 2.77
CA GLN A 53 14.28 -4.00 1.54
C GLN A 53 13.92 -2.54 1.84
N LYS A 54 12.96 -2.29 2.74
CA LYS A 54 12.59 -0.94 3.19
C LYS A 54 13.78 -0.19 3.82
N ASN A 55 14.55 -0.84 4.72
CA ASN A 55 15.73 -0.24 5.34
C ASN A 55 16.83 0.08 4.31
N TRP A 56 17.05 -0.82 3.35
CA TRP A 56 18.01 -0.59 2.27
C TRP A 56 17.57 0.57 1.37
N ALA A 57 16.31 0.60 0.95
CA ALA A 57 15.75 1.68 0.15
C ALA A 57 15.91 3.04 0.84
N ALA A 58 15.65 3.12 2.14
CA ALA A 58 15.85 4.34 2.93
C ALA A 58 17.31 4.79 2.95
N SER A 59 18.28 3.86 3.00
CA SER A 59 19.70 4.20 3.04
C SER A 59 20.27 4.67 1.68
N VAL A 60 19.64 4.26 0.58
CA VAL A 60 20.06 4.63 -0.80
C VAL A 60 19.28 5.84 -1.32
N GLY A 61 18.10 6.10 -0.77
CA GLY A 61 17.09 7.01 -1.29
C GLY A 61 17.49 8.49 -1.40
N GLU A 62 18.52 8.96 -0.66
CA GLU A 62 19.01 10.35 -0.81
C GLU A 62 19.61 10.65 -2.21
N LYS A 63 19.94 9.61 -2.98
CA LYS A 63 20.54 9.74 -4.32
C LYS A 63 19.59 9.49 -5.48
N ARG A 64 18.38 9.00 -5.21
CA ARG A 64 17.38 8.61 -6.22
C ARG A 64 16.01 9.14 -5.83
N GLN A 65 15.37 9.86 -6.73
CA GLN A 65 13.98 10.31 -6.55
C GLN A 65 13.02 9.16 -6.89
N CYS A 66 12.94 8.14 -6.02
CA CYS A 66 12.03 6.99 -6.21
C CYS A 66 10.73 7.11 -5.39
N ASP A 67 10.51 8.23 -4.70
CA ASP A 67 9.39 8.39 -3.77
C ASP A 67 8.11 8.93 -4.42
N TYR A 68 8.17 9.35 -5.71
CA TYR A 68 7.08 10.02 -6.42
C TYR A 68 5.73 9.29 -6.35
N LEU A 69 5.72 7.94 -6.45
CA LEU A 69 4.47 7.17 -6.34
C LEU A 69 3.89 7.24 -4.91
N ARG A 70 4.75 7.20 -3.90
CA ARG A 70 4.34 7.28 -2.49
C ARG A 70 3.87 8.69 -2.13
N GLU A 71 4.51 9.71 -2.69
CA GLU A 71 4.12 11.11 -2.55
C GLU A 71 2.74 11.35 -3.17
N GLU A 72 2.52 10.88 -4.41
CA GLU A 72 1.24 11.02 -5.11
C GLU A 72 0.11 10.30 -4.36
N VAL A 73 0.32 9.02 -3.99
CA VAL A 73 -0.70 8.26 -3.26
C VAL A 73 -0.92 8.83 -1.86
N GLY A 74 0.14 9.29 -1.18
CA GLY A 74 0.05 9.94 0.13
C GLY A 74 -0.78 11.23 0.08
N SER A 75 -0.59 12.05 -0.95
CA SER A 75 -1.39 13.25 -1.20
C SER A 75 -2.87 12.90 -1.41
N ARG A 76 -3.17 11.92 -2.27
CA ARG A 76 -4.55 11.49 -2.51
C ARG A 76 -5.24 10.88 -1.28
N VAL A 77 -4.49 10.22 -0.39
CA VAL A 77 -5.02 9.76 0.91
C VAL A 77 -5.31 10.95 1.82
N ALA A 78 -4.42 11.96 1.85
CA ALA A 78 -4.64 13.18 2.62
C ALA A 78 -5.86 13.96 2.12
N ASP A 79 -6.08 14.05 0.81
CA ASP A 79 -7.27 14.70 0.24
C ASP A 79 -8.56 14.05 0.75
N ARG A 80 -8.61 12.72 0.83
CA ARG A 80 -9.76 11.99 1.39
C ARG A 80 -9.98 12.26 2.89
N VAL A 81 -8.92 12.57 3.63
CA VAL A 81 -9.04 13.01 5.03
C VAL A 81 -9.64 14.41 5.09
N LEU A 82 -9.21 15.31 4.19
CA LEU A 82 -9.71 16.69 4.12
C LEU A 82 -11.17 16.79 3.68
N ASP A 83 -11.66 15.84 2.87
CA ASP A 83 -13.07 15.74 2.48
C ASP A 83 -13.99 15.46 3.68
N ILE A 84 -13.46 14.92 4.76
CA ILE A 84 -14.22 14.70 5.99
C ILE A 84 -14.19 15.99 6.82
N VAL A 85 -15.35 16.69 6.91
CA VAL A 85 -15.48 17.93 7.67
C VAL A 85 -15.43 17.64 9.16
N ARG A 86 -14.25 17.27 9.67
CA ARG A 86 -14.03 16.87 11.07
C ARG A 86 -12.57 17.03 11.45
N THR A 87 -12.29 17.36 12.71
CA THR A 87 -10.95 17.32 13.30
C THR A 87 -10.70 15.97 13.97
N PHE A 88 -9.48 15.46 13.85
CA PHE A 88 -9.07 14.19 14.43
C PHE A 88 -8.01 14.45 15.51
N PRO A 89 -8.38 14.42 16.80
CA PRO A 89 -7.44 14.70 17.90
C PRO A 89 -6.22 13.79 17.90
N VAL A 90 -6.39 12.49 17.58
CA VAL A 90 -5.30 11.50 17.58
C VAL A 90 -5.44 10.60 16.36
N ALA A 91 -4.42 10.59 15.53
CA ALA A 91 -4.34 9.74 14.34
C ALA A 91 -3.16 8.77 14.40
N LEU A 92 -3.28 7.65 13.68
CA LEU A 92 -2.24 6.65 13.47
C LEU A 92 -2.01 6.47 11.96
N ASP A 93 -0.76 6.49 11.52
CA ASP A 93 -0.32 6.15 10.16
C ASP A 93 0.46 4.84 10.19
N ILE A 94 -0.12 3.77 9.61
CA ILE A 94 0.41 2.40 9.61
C ILE A 94 1.23 2.17 8.35
N GLY A 95 2.50 1.77 8.52
CA GLY A 95 3.44 1.62 7.43
C GLY A 95 3.77 2.96 6.76
N CYS A 96 3.91 3.99 7.59
CA CYS A 96 4.01 5.39 7.18
C CYS A 96 5.15 5.72 6.21
N GLY A 97 6.15 4.86 6.10
CA GLY A 97 7.35 5.19 5.36
C GLY A 97 8.03 6.45 5.95
N LYS A 98 8.39 7.39 5.11
CA LYS A 98 8.94 8.69 5.53
C LYS A 98 7.86 9.69 6.00
N GLY A 99 6.57 9.30 5.99
CA GLY A 99 5.45 10.16 6.39
C GLY A 99 4.83 10.94 5.23
N TYR A 100 4.65 10.31 4.08
CA TYR A 100 4.13 10.96 2.87
C TYR A 100 2.71 11.52 3.01
N ILE A 101 1.88 10.92 3.88
CA ILE A 101 0.55 11.44 4.19
C ILE A 101 0.69 12.68 5.09
N ALA A 102 1.55 12.61 6.11
CA ALA A 102 1.71 13.66 7.12
C ALA A 102 2.14 15.00 6.55
N GLY A 103 2.95 14.99 5.48
CA GLY A 103 3.39 16.21 4.78
C GLY A 103 2.25 17.00 4.13
N ASN A 104 1.09 16.36 3.89
CA ASN A 104 -0.09 16.96 3.25
C ASN A 104 -1.22 17.27 4.24
N LEU A 105 -1.05 16.98 5.54
CA LEU A 105 -2.03 17.23 6.59
C LEU A 105 -1.66 18.47 7.42
N THR A 106 -2.65 19.11 8.02
CA THR A 106 -2.49 20.30 8.86
C THR A 106 -2.86 20.05 10.32
N LYS A 107 -2.41 20.91 11.23
CA LYS A 107 -2.79 20.87 12.65
C LYS A 107 -4.29 21.05 12.89
N ASP A 108 -4.97 21.73 11.98
CA ASP A 108 -6.42 21.94 12.08
C ASP A 108 -7.19 20.64 11.80
N THR A 109 -6.61 19.75 11.03
CA THR A 109 -7.22 18.46 10.68
C THR A 109 -6.83 17.36 11.66
N VAL A 110 -5.53 17.29 12.05
CA VAL A 110 -4.99 16.24 12.93
C VAL A 110 -4.22 16.87 14.09
N GLY A 111 -4.66 16.61 15.32
CA GLY A 111 -4.02 17.17 16.52
C GLY A 111 -2.68 16.52 16.86
N LYS A 112 -2.60 15.18 16.82
CA LYS A 112 -1.40 14.36 17.09
C LYS A 112 -1.36 13.18 16.14
N LEU A 113 -0.17 12.85 15.63
CA LEU A 113 0.04 11.76 14.71
C LEU A 113 1.02 10.73 15.28
N PHE A 114 0.61 9.47 15.32
CA PHE A 114 1.51 8.34 15.54
C PHE A 114 1.89 7.75 14.19
N GLN A 115 3.18 7.70 13.89
CA GLN A 115 3.72 7.12 12.66
C GLN A 115 4.39 5.79 12.99
N MET A 116 3.93 4.72 12.39
CA MET A 116 4.40 3.37 12.64
C MET A 116 4.95 2.73 11.36
N ASP A 117 6.15 2.18 11.42
CA ASP A 117 6.72 1.34 10.36
C ASP A 117 7.58 0.22 10.98
N SER A 118 7.70 -0.88 10.28
CA SER A 118 8.57 -2.00 10.65
C SER A 118 10.06 -1.71 10.40
N ALA A 119 10.37 -0.76 9.52
CA ALA A 119 11.72 -0.39 9.10
C ALA A 119 12.24 0.84 9.86
N GLU A 120 13.18 0.63 10.76
CA GLU A 120 13.77 1.69 11.61
C GLU A 120 14.43 2.82 10.81
N GLN A 121 15.13 2.50 9.71
CA GLN A 121 15.88 3.51 8.96
C GLN A 121 14.96 4.51 8.25
N VAL A 122 13.76 4.08 7.88
CA VAL A 122 12.77 4.95 7.24
C VAL A 122 12.32 6.06 8.21
N LEU A 123 12.10 5.70 9.48
CA LEU A 123 11.67 6.63 10.54
C LEU A 123 12.77 7.62 10.98
N LYS A 124 14.03 7.42 10.57
CA LYS A 124 15.13 8.33 10.88
C LYS A 124 15.22 9.53 9.92
N CYS A 125 14.55 9.44 8.78
CA CYS A 125 14.52 10.50 7.76
C CYS A 125 13.07 10.91 7.47
N PRO A 126 12.30 11.39 8.46
CA PRO A 126 10.90 11.75 8.26
C PRO A 126 10.78 13.03 7.43
N ILE A 127 9.68 13.13 6.68
CA ILE A 127 9.24 14.36 6.05
C ILE A 127 8.81 15.34 7.17
N GLU A 128 9.24 16.59 7.05
CA GLU A 128 8.84 17.63 8.00
C GLU A 128 7.32 17.85 7.97
N THR A 129 6.71 17.93 9.14
CA THR A 129 5.28 18.19 9.31
C THR A 129 5.06 19.17 10.45
N GLU A 130 3.98 19.95 10.36
CA GLU A 130 3.56 20.85 11.44
C GLU A 130 2.90 20.10 12.61
N ILE A 131 2.45 18.85 12.40
CA ILE A 131 1.70 18.07 13.37
C ILE A 131 2.67 17.47 14.40
N PRO A 132 2.39 17.51 15.70
CA PRO A 132 3.14 16.76 16.71
C PRO A 132 3.14 15.27 16.40
N THR A 133 4.31 14.71 16.04
CA THR A 133 4.46 13.35 15.53
C THR A 133 5.26 12.48 16.48
N TYR A 134 4.81 11.23 16.67
CA TYR A 134 5.46 10.20 17.49
C TYR A 134 5.76 8.97 16.64
N HIS A 135 7.02 8.54 16.61
CA HIS A 135 7.44 7.39 15.83
C HIS A 135 7.43 6.10 16.64
N VAL A 136 6.85 5.04 16.09
CA VAL A 136 6.75 3.70 16.70
C VAL A 136 7.30 2.66 15.74
N ILE A 137 8.27 1.86 16.19
CA ILE A 137 8.78 0.72 15.41
C ILE A 137 7.94 -0.50 15.76
N ALA A 138 7.06 -0.92 14.84
CA ALA A 138 6.24 -2.10 15.01
C ALA A 138 5.87 -2.71 13.65
N ASP A 139 5.44 -3.99 13.64
CA ASP A 139 4.98 -4.67 12.44
C ASP A 139 3.49 -4.40 12.21
N GLU A 140 3.10 -4.19 10.96
CA GLU A 140 1.72 -3.93 10.53
C GLU A 140 0.79 -5.14 10.83
N GLU A 141 1.36 -6.34 11.04
CA GLU A 141 0.62 -7.53 11.46
C GLU A 141 0.28 -7.55 12.96
N PHE A 142 0.99 -6.76 13.78
CA PHE A 142 0.87 -6.76 15.24
C PHE A 142 0.87 -5.33 15.79
N LEU A 143 -0.30 -4.72 15.87
CA LEU A 143 -0.45 -3.35 16.34
C LEU A 143 -0.36 -3.28 17.87
N PRO A 144 0.64 -2.57 18.46
CA PRO A 144 0.85 -2.51 19.89
C PRO A 144 0.00 -1.42 20.57
N PHE A 145 -1.25 -1.24 20.13
CA PHE A 145 -2.10 -0.17 20.60
C PHE A 145 -3.32 -0.70 21.38
N GLN A 146 -3.81 0.14 22.28
CA GLN A 146 -5.00 -0.16 23.09
C GLN A 146 -6.29 0.03 22.27
N GLU A 147 -7.36 -0.54 22.80
CA GLU A 147 -8.70 -0.35 22.26
C GLU A 147 -9.14 1.12 22.35
N ASN A 148 -9.85 1.58 21.31
CA ASN A 148 -10.47 2.92 21.27
C ASN A 148 -9.47 4.07 21.48
N MET A 149 -8.27 3.96 20.95
CA MET A 149 -7.21 4.97 21.10
C MET A 149 -7.27 6.06 20.03
N PHE A 150 -7.57 5.73 18.79
CA PHE A 150 -7.44 6.61 17.63
C PHE A 150 -8.79 7.08 17.08
N ASP A 151 -8.83 8.33 16.64
CA ASP A 151 -9.98 8.91 15.93
C ASP A 151 -9.88 8.61 14.41
N LEU A 152 -8.66 8.51 13.89
CA LEU A 152 -8.33 8.26 12.50
C LEU A 152 -7.18 7.26 12.41
N VAL A 153 -7.30 6.26 11.54
CA VAL A 153 -6.19 5.38 11.16
C VAL A 153 -5.95 5.49 9.66
N LEU A 154 -4.71 5.71 9.29
CA LEU A 154 -4.24 5.88 7.92
C LEU A 154 -3.29 4.75 7.53
N SER A 155 -3.22 4.41 6.25
CA SER A 155 -2.18 3.57 5.70
C SER A 155 -2.00 3.85 4.21
N SER A 156 -0.77 4.04 3.76
CA SER A 156 -0.46 4.22 2.34
C SER A 156 0.60 3.21 1.89
N LEU A 157 0.27 2.44 0.85
CA LEU A 157 1.16 1.51 0.15
C LEU A 157 1.98 0.59 1.08
N SER A 158 1.33 0.03 2.12
CA SER A 158 2.00 -0.89 3.05
C SER A 158 1.25 -2.20 3.27
N LEU A 159 -0.09 -2.19 3.38
CA LEU A 159 -0.89 -3.34 3.79
C LEU A 159 -0.88 -4.52 2.80
N HIS A 160 -0.55 -4.29 1.53
CA HIS A 160 -0.45 -5.34 0.52
C HIS A 160 0.71 -6.34 0.76
N TRP A 161 1.61 -6.04 1.71
CA TRP A 161 2.68 -6.96 2.13
C TRP A 161 2.36 -7.73 3.40
N VAL A 162 1.17 -7.57 3.97
CA VAL A 162 0.71 -8.24 5.19
C VAL A 162 0.18 -9.64 4.85
N ASN A 163 0.58 -10.67 5.63
CA ASN A 163 0.12 -12.05 5.42
C ASN A 163 -1.30 -12.26 5.94
N ASP A 164 -1.60 -11.72 7.14
CA ASP A 164 -2.92 -11.79 7.77
C ASP A 164 -3.65 -10.45 7.66
N LEU A 165 -4.07 -10.09 6.44
CA LEU A 165 -4.82 -8.87 6.19
C LEU A 165 -6.16 -8.81 6.96
N PRO A 166 -6.97 -9.91 7.05
CA PRO A 166 -8.15 -9.92 7.92
C PRO A 166 -7.85 -9.63 9.38
N GLY A 167 -6.75 -10.19 9.91
CA GLY A 167 -6.29 -9.92 11.27
C GLY A 167 -5.83 -8.48 11.47
N ALA A 168 -5.12 -7.91 10.50
CA ALA A 168 -4.70 -6.52 10.53
C ALA A 168 -5.90 -5.57 10.54
N PHE A 169 -6.91 -5.76 9.68
CA PHE A 169 -8.13 -4.96 9.69
C PHE A 169 -8.91 -5.04 11.02
N LYS A 170 -8.98 -6.22 11.65
CA LYS A 170 -9.57 -6.37 12.98
C LYS A 170 -8.82 -5.59 14.06
N GLN A 171 -7.48 -5.59 14.01
CA GLN A 171 -6.66 -4.82 14.94
C GLN A 171 -6.82 -3.30 14.70
N ILE A 172 -6.92 -2.86 13.45
CA ILE A 172 -7.23 -1.47 13.09
C ILE A 172 -8.61 -1.08 13.66
N HIS A 173 -9.64 -1.89 13.40
CA HIS A 173 -10.98 -1.67 13.94
C HIS A 173 -10.99 -1.61 15.48
N PHE A 174 -10.23 -2.50 16.14
CA PHE A 174 -10.11 -2.53 17.60
C PHE A 174 -9.49 -1.23 18.14
N SER A 175 -8.44 -0.73 17.51
CA SER A 175 -7.71 0.46 17.94
C SER A 175 -8.45 1.78 17.68
N LEU A 176 -9.42 1.80 16.76
CA LEU A 176 -10.28 2.95 16.48
C LEU A 176 -11.30 3.17 17.59
N LYS A 177 -11.59 4.43 17.90
CA LYS A 177 -12.73 4.84 18.71
C LYS A 177 -14.05 4.57 17.97
N PRO A 178 -15.20 4.42 18.68
CA PRO A 178 -16.50 4.47 18.05
C PRO A 178 -16.66 5.72 17.18
N ASP A 179 -17.21 5.60 15.97
CA ASP A 179 -17.27 6.65 14.96
C ASP A 179 -15.87 7.10 14.42
N GLY A 180 -14.84 6.33 14.70
CA GLY A 180 -13.52 6.52 14.09
C GLY A 180 -13.47 6.00 12.66
N VAL A 181 -12.56 6.54 11.84
CA VAL A 181 -12.43 6.20 10.43
C VAL A 181 -11.08 5.58 10.12
N PHE A 182 -11.08 4.58 9.25
CA PHE A 182 -9.91 4.03 8.59
C PHE A 182 -9.90 4.49 7.13
N ILE A 183 -8.77 5.04 6.68
CA ILE A 183 -8.54 5.41 5.29
C ILE A 183 -7.24 4.75 4.84
N GLY A 184 -7.31 3.90 3.84
CA GLY A 184 -6.15 3.16 3.34
C GLY A 184 -5.98 3.24 1.84
N ALA A 185 -4.74 3.06 1.40
CA ALA A 185 -4.38 2.84 0.00
C ALA A 185 -3.42 1.65 -0.11
N MET A 186 -3.68 0.74 -1.04
CA MET A 186 -2.81 -0.41 -1.29
C MET A 186 -2.74 -0.74 -2.78
N MET A 187 -1.71 -1.46 -3.20
CA MET A 187 -1.59 -1.91 -4.58
C MET A 187 -2.61 -3.00 -4.89
N GLY A 188 -3.27 -2.88 -6.04
CA GLY A 188 -4.26 -3.81 -6.55
C GLY A 188 -3.71 -4.87 -7.50
N GLY A 189 -4.55 -5.85 -7.85
CA GLY A 189 -4.18 -7.04 -8.60
C GLY A 189 -3.59 -6.81 -9.98
N GLU A 190 -3.96 -5.73 -10.65
CA GLU A 190 -3.48 -5.40 -11.99
C GLU A 190 -2.19 -4.55 -12.00
N THR A 191 -1.61 -4.29 -10.80
CA THR A 191 -0.32 -3.59 -10.71
C THR A 191 0.77 -4.34 -11.47
N LEU A 192 1.52 -3.60 -12.33
CA LEU A 192 2.65 -4.09 -13.13
C LEU A 192 2.31 -5.31 -14.00
N TYR A 193 1.09 -5.36 -14.57
CA TYR A 193 0.68 -6.47 -15.42
C TYR A 193 1.59 -6.61 -16.66
N GLU A 194 2.08 -5.50 -17.20
CA GLU A 194 3.00 -5.47 -18.34
C GLU A 194 4.31 -6.20 -18.02
N LEU A 195 4.88 -5.90 -16.84
CA LEU A 195 6.10 -6.53 -16.34
C LEU A 195 5.87 -8.01 -16.05
N ARG A 196 4.71 -8.34 -15.44
CA ARG A 196 4.32 -9.71 -15.12
C ARG A 196 4.22 -10.56 -16.38
N CYS A 197 3.48 -10.10 -17.39
CA CYS A 197 3.31 -10.82 -18.65
C CYS A 197 4.64 -11.01 -19.39
N SER A 198 5.45 -9.97 -19.47
CA SER A 198 6.73 -10.02 -20.18
C SER A 198 7.72 -10.99 -19.53
N LEU A 199 7.80 -11.01 -18.20
CA LEU A 199 8.64 -11.96 -17.45
C LEU A 199 8.13 -13.39 -17.60
N GLN A 200 6.82 -13.62 -17.51
CA GLN A 200 6.23 -14.96 -17.68
C GLN A 200 6.48 -15.52 -19.08
N LEU A 201 6.30 -14.73 -20.13
CA LEU A 201 6.56 -15.15 -21.51
C LEU A 201 8.04 -15.47 -21.72
N ALA A 202 8.95 -14.63 -21.22
CA ALA A 202 10.39 -14.86 -21.33
C ALA A 202 10.84 -16.13 -20.59
N GLU A 203 10.31 -16.39 -19.39
CA GLU A 203 10.65 -17.61 -18.65
C GLU A 203 10.09 -18.87 -19.31
N LEU A 204 8.85 -18.83 -19.81
CA LEU A 204 8.28 -19.96 -20.55
C LEU A 204 9.12 -20.33 -21.75
N GLU A 205 9.63 -19.34 -22.51
CA GLU A 205 10.46 -19.56 -23.66
C GLU A 205 11.85 -20.07 -23.31
N ARG A 206 12.49 -19.50 -22.30
CA ARG A 206 13.90 -19.73 -21.96
C ARG A 206 14.14 -20.87 -20.96
N GLU A 207 13.19 -21.05 -20.04
CA GLU A 207 13.36 -21.96 -18.91
C GLU A 207 12.30 -23.06 -18.84
N GLY A 208 11.27 -23.00 -19.70
CA GLY A 208 10.19 -24.00 -19.80
C GLY A 208 9.19 -23.95 -18.63
N GLY A 209 9.20 -22.90 -17.83
CA GLY A 209 8.29 -22.67 -16.71
C GLY A 209 8.40 -21.24 -16.22
N PHE A 210 7.57 -20.81 -15.29
CA PHE A 210 7.61 -19.46 -14.74
C PHE A 210 7.55 -19.45 -13.22
N ALA A 211 8.09 -18.39 -12.61
CA ALA A 211 8.00 -18.10 -11.18
C ALA A 211 7.28 -16.77 -10.94
N PRO A 212 6.70 -16.58 -9.76
CA PRO A 212 6.10 -15.30 -9.41
C PRO A 212 7.19 -14.25 -9.17
N HIS A 213 7.27 -13.25 -10.05
CA HIS A 213 8.16 -12.09 -9.90
C HIS A 213 7.43 -10.88 -9.30
N ILE A 214 6.17 -10.70 -9.69
CA ILE A 214 5.28 -9.69 -9.13
C ILE A 214 4.47 -10.33 -8.03
N SER A 215 4.31 -9.62 -6.91
CA SER A 215 3.52 -10.10 -5.77
C SER A 215 2.07 -10.39 -6.16
N PRO A 216 1.44 -11.42 -5.60
CA PRO A 216 -0.02 -11.54 -5.65
C PRO A 216 -0.63 -10.42 -4.80
N PHE A 217 -1.49 -9.60 -5.39
CA PHE A 217 -2.24 -8.56 -4.70
C PHE A 217 -3.71 -8.95 -4.57
N ALA A 218 -4.41 -8.33 -3.60
CA ALA A 218 -5.83 -8.59 -3.38
C ALA A 218 -6.69 -7.99 -4.50
N ALA A 219 -7.80 -8.64 -4.81
CA ALA A 219 -8.80 -8.09 -5.70
C ALA A 219 -9.68 -7.04 -4.98
N VAL A 220 -10.26 -6.12 -5.74
CA VAL A 220 -11.13 -5.04 -5.21
C VAL A 220 -12.28 -5.59 -4.37
N THR A 221 -12.94 -6.62 -4.90
CA THR A 221 -14.07 -7.28 -4.24
C THR A 221 -13.70 -7.91 -2.90
N ASP A 222 -12.48 -8.43 -2.79
CA ASP A 222 -12.01 -9.08 -1.57
C ASP A 222 -11.79 -8.05 -0.45
N ILE A 223 -11.28 -6.86 -0.78
CA ILE A 223 -11.06 -5.79 0.20
C ILE A 223 -12.37 -5.34 0.85
N GLY A 224 -13.43 -5.12 0.08
CA GLY A 224 -14.74 -4.76 0.62
C GLY A 224 -15.26 -5.81 1.59
N ASN A 225 -15.20 -7.08 1.21
CA ASN A 225 -15.62 -8.19 2.05
C ASN A 225 -14.77 -8.33 3.33
N LEU A 226 -13.47 -8.11 3.24
CA LEU A 226 -12.56 -8.18 4.40
C LEU A 226 -12.81 -7.05 5.40
N LEU A 227 -13.08 -5.84 4.94
CA LEU A 227 -13.43 -4.71 5.80
C LEU A 227 -14.78 -4.94 6.49
N GLU A 228 -15.80 -5.45 5.78
CA GLU A 228 -17.08 -5.80 6.38
C GLU A 228 -16.93 -6.90 7.45
N GLN A 229 -16.15 -7.96 7.17
CA GLN A 229 -15.85 -9.02 8.13
C GLN A 229 -15.05 -8.54 9.34
N ALA A 230 -14.26 -7.49 9.21
CA ALA A 230 -13.56 -6.86 10.31
C ALA A 230 -14.47 -5.99 11.20
N GLY A 231 -15.70 -5.71 10.74
CA GLY A 231 -16.73 -4.98 11.49
C GLY A 231 -16.88 -3.51 11.08
N PHE A 232 -16.24 -3.06 10.00
CA PHE A 232 -16.44 -1.72 9.47
C PHE A 232 -17.79 -1.58 8.78
N ASN A 233 -18.34 -0.38 8.80
CA ASN A 233 -19.54 0.00 8.05
C ASN A 233 -19.24 1.20 7.14
N MET A 234 -20.22 1.64 6.38
CA MET A 234 -20.13 2.76 5.43
C MET A 234 -18.88 2.66 4.54
N LEU A 235 -18.68 1.47 4.00
CA LEU A 235 -17.50 1.13 3.20
C LEU A 235 -17.53 1.86 1.86
N THR A 236 -16.38 2.43 1.49
CA THR A 236 -16.11 2.93 0.15
C THR A 236 -14.81 2.31 -0.33
N VAL A 237 -14.83 1.67 -1.49
CA VAL A 237 -13.62 1.16 -2.15
C VAL A 237 -13.59 1.77 -3.55
N ASP A 238 -12.49 2.43 -3.85
CA ASP A 238 -12.24 3.11 -5.11
C ASP A 238 -10.98 2.57 -5.76
N VAL A 239 -10.93 2.56 -7.08
CA VAL A 239 -9.80 2.04 -7.86
C VAL A 239 -9.29 3.13 -8.77
N ASP A 240 -8.00 3.35 -8.73
CA ASP A 240 -7.34 4.30 -9.61
C ASP A 240 -6.08 3.68 -10.23
N GLU A 241 -5.67 4.17 -11.39
CA GLU A 241 -4.51 3.69 -12.11
C GLU A 241 -3.53 4.85 -12.33
N ILE A 242 -2.30 4.64 -11.89
CA ILE A 242 -1.18 5.56 -12.11
C ILE A 242 -0.24 4.91 -13.10
N GLN A 243 -0.14 5.48 -14.31
CA GLN A 243 0.78 5.02 -15.33
C GLN A 243 2.04 5.89 -15.32
N VAL A 244 3.19 5.23 -15.23
CA VAL A 244 4.51 5.87 -15.28
C VAL A 244 5.29 5.31 -16.46
N ASN A 245 5.87 6.18 -17.28
CA ASN A 245 6.68 5.79 -18.43
C ASN A 245 8.16 5.75 -18.06
N TYR A 246 8.82 4.64 -18.35
CA TYR A 246 10.24 4.42 -18.09
C TYR A 246 11.03 4.30 -19.39
N PRO A 247 12.34 4.64 -19.38
CA PRO A 247 13.20 4.41 -20.54
C PRO A 247 13.33 2.94 -20.94
N GLY A 248 13.13 2.03 -19.96
CA GLY A 248 13.18 0.59 -20.19
C GLY A 248 12.85 -0.21 -18.92
N ILE A 249 12.80 -1.54 -19.08
CA ILE A 249 12.47 -2.47 -17.99
C ILE A 249 13.51 -2.43 -16.85
N PHE A 250 14.77 -2.11 -17.15
CA PHE A 250 15.84 -2.11 -16.15
C PHE A 250 15.71 -0.91 -15.22
N GLU A 251 15.37 0.26 -15.75
CA GLU A 251 15.10 1.47 -15.00
C GLU A 251 13.88 1.29 -14.10
N LEU A 252 12.81 0.66 -14.61
CA LEU A 252 11.65 0.27 -13.80
C LEU A 252 12.05 -0.64 -12.63
N MET A 253 12.85 -1.68 -12.88
CA MET A 253 13.30 -2.60 -11.83
C MET A 253 14.19 -1.91 -10.79
N GLU A 254 15.04 -0.97 -11.21
CA GLU A 254 15.88 -0.18 -10.31
C GLU A 254 15.03 0.74 -9.42
N ASP A 255 13.99 1.36 -9.97
CA ASP A 255 13.08 2.20 -9.22
C ASP A 255 12.24 1.40 -8.21
N LEU A 256 11.70 0.24 -8.61
CA LEU A 256 11.00 -0.66 -7.69
C LEU A 256 11.89 -1.09 -6.51
N GLN A 257 13.18 -1.31 -6.74
CA GLN A 257 14.13 -1.57 -5.66
C GLN A 257 14.32 -0.34 -4.77
N GLY A 258 14.46 0.84 -5.38
CA GLY A 258 14.60 2.12 -4.67
C GLY A 258 13.38 2.47 -3.83
N MET A 259 12.18 2.12 -4.29
CA MET A 259 10.94 2.22 -3.52
C MET A 259 10.84 1.19 -2.39
N GLY A 260 11.64 0.11 -2.39
CA GLY A 260 11.48 -1.02 -1.46
C GLY A 260 10.31 -1.95 -1.82
N GLU A 261 9.82 -1.88 -3.07
CA GLU A 261 8.69 -2.66 -3.57
C GLU A 261 9.09 -3.96 -4.30
N SER A 262 10.33 -4.41 -4.11
CA SER A 262 10.77 -5.72 -4.61
C SER A 262 9.94 -6.85 -4.00
N ASN A 263 9.72 -7.92 -4.79
CA ASN A 263 8.99 -9.10 -4.33
C ASN A 263 9.65 -9.73 -3.09
N CYS A 264 8.87 -10.05 -2.10
CA CYS A 264 9.30 -10.74 -0.88
C CYS A 264 8.55 -12.05 -0.62
N ALA A 265 7.85 -12.61 -1.61
CA ALA A 265 7.21 -13.92 -1.47
C ALA A 265 8.25 -15.01 -1.19
N TRP A 266 7.88 -16.02 -0.39
CA TRP A 266 8.75 -17.18 -0.14
C TRP A 266 9.04 -17.98 -1.39
N SER A 267 8.10 -18.01 -2.35
CA SER A 267 8.22 -18.70 -3.64
C SER A 267 9.04 -17.94 -4.69
N ARG A 268 9.58 -16.74 -4.37
CA ARG A 268 10.35 -15.94 -5.32
C ARG A 268 11.62 -16.66 -5.77
N LYS A 269 12.01 -16.49 -7.03
CA LYS A 269 13.35 -16.87 -7.47
C LYS A 269 14.40 -15.95 -6.84
N PRO A 270 15.55 -16.51 -6.38
CA PRO A 270 16.62 -15.70 -5.81
C PRO A 270 17.32 -14.80 -6.86
N MET A 271 17.29 -15.19 -8.12
CA MET A 271 17.95 -14.49 -9.22
C MET A 271 17.28 -14.80 -10.55
N LEU A 272 17.18 -13.80 -11.41
CA LEU A 272 16.80 -13.94 -12.83
C LEU A 272 18.04 -14.17 -13.68
N HIS A 273 17.94 -15.12 -14.62
CA HIS A 273 18.99 -15.32 -15.60
C HIS A 273 19.08 -14.12 -16.55
N ARG A 274 20.33 -13.79 -16.95
CA ARG A 274 20.58 -12.67 -17.85
C ARG A 274 19.83 -12.80 -19.18
N ASP A 275 19.78 -13.98 -19.74
CA ASP A 275 19.14 -14.23 -21.04
C ASP A 275 17.61 -14.08 -20.92
N THR A 276 17.03 -14.50 -19.80
CA THR A 276 15.61 -14.30 -19.48
C THR A 276 15.29 -12.81 -19.32
N MET A 277 16.15 -12.05 -18.64
CA MET A 277 15.97 -10.60 -18.50
C MET A 277 16.04 -9.84 -19.83
N LEU A 278 16.96 -10.23 -20.72
CA LEU A 278 17.08 -9.63 -22.04
C LEU A 278 15.88 -9.99 -22.93
N ALA A 279 15.39 -11.23 -22.85
CA ALA A 279 14.18 -11.64 -23.55
C ALA A 279 12.95 -10.89 -23.03
N ALA A 280 12.80 -10.75 -21.71
CA ALA A 280 11.72 -9.98 -21.12
C ALA A 280 11.76 -8.50 -21.54
N ALA A 281 12.94 -7.89 -21.62
CA ALA A 281 13.09 -6.52 -22.09
C ALA A 281 12.66 -6.33 -23.54
N ALA A 282 12.98 -7.31 -24.40
CA ALA A 282 12.56 -7.31 -25.82
C ALA A 282 11.04 -7.47 -25.94
N ILE A 283 10.46 -8.43 -25.20
CA ILE A 283 9.01 -8.70 -25.18
C ILE A 283 8.25 -7.48 -24.64
N TYR A 284 8.72 -6.87 -23.55
CA TYR A 284 8.09 -5.70 -22.95
C TYR A 284 8.01 -4.56 -23.96
N LYS A 285 9.13 -4.26 -24.62
CA LYS A 285 9.19 -3.19 -25.61
C LYS A 285 8.33 -3.47 -26.83
N GLU A 286 8.27 -4.72 -27.30
CA GLU A 286 7.50 -5.11 -28.47
C GLU A 286 5.98 -5.06 -28.22
N ILE A 287 5.53 -5.52 -27.05
CA ILE A 287 4.08 -5.63 -26.76
C ILE A 287 3.53 -4.31 -26.20
N TYR A 288 4.28 -3.64 -25.33
CA TYR A 288 3.79 -2.50 -24.55
C TYR A 288 4.56 -1.19 -24.80
N GLY A 289 5.65 -1.23 -25.61
CA GLY A 289 6.47 -0.03 -25.86
C GLY A 289 5.68 1.10 -26.53
N ASN A 290 5.92 2.32 -26.08
CA ASN A 290 5.37 3.53 -26.69
C ASN A 290 6.17 3.92 -27.96
N ASP A 291 5.58 4.77 -28.81
CA ASP A 291 6.21 5.27 -30.05
C ASP A 291 7.50 6.06 -29.77
N ASP A 292 7.63 6.67 -28.62
CA ASP A 292 8.84 7.41 -28.18
C ASP A 292 9.97 6.50 -27.70
N GLY A 293 9.73 5.18 -27.65
CA GLY A 293 10.66 4.16 -27.20
C GLY A 293 10.67 3.92 -25.70
N SER A 294 9.85 4.63 -24.91
CA SER A 294 9.60 4.36 -23.50
C SER A 294 8.72 3.12 -23.30
N VAL A 295 8.67 2.61 -22.08
CA VAL A 295 7.78 1.51 -21.68
C VAL A 295 6.89 1.96 -20.52
N PRO A 296 5.57 1.75 -20.60
CA PRO A 296 4.65 2.09 -19.53
C PRO A 296 4.75 1.07 -18.41
N ALA A 297 4.50 1.49 -17.19
CA ALA A 297 4.27 0.65 -16.03
C ALA A 297 3.03 1.14 -15.29
N THR A 298 2.03 0.28 -15.17
CA THR A 298 0.74 0.61 -14.57
C THR A 298 0.72 0.17 -13.12
N PHE A 299 0.40 1.10 -12.21
CA PHE A 299 0.17 0.85 -10.81
C PHE A 299 -1.31 1.04 -10.51
N GLN A 300 -2.01 -0.04 -10.22
CA GLN A 300 -3.39 0.00 -9.76
C GLN A 300 -3.41 0.23 -8.26
N ILE A 301 -4.09 1.28 -7.82
CA ILE A 301 -4.19 1.63 -6.40
C ILE A 301 -5.63 1.45 -5.94
N LEU A 302 -5.81 0.70 -4.88
CA LEU A 302 -7.09 0.49 -4.21
C LEU A 302 -7.17 1.42 -3.02
N TYR A 303 -8.05 2.42 -3.06
CA TYR A 303 -8.37 3.27 -1.94
C TYR A 303 -9.56 2.71 -1.19
N MET A 304 -9.51 2.75 0.14
CA MET A 304 -10.56 2.21 0.99
C MET A 304 -10.85 3.13 2.15
N ILE A 305 -12.12 3.28 2.47
CA ILE A 305 -12.62 4.00 3.64
C ILE A 305 -13.57 3.08 4.39
N GLY A 306 -13.41 2.99 5.71
CA GLY A 306 -14.32 2.24 6.57
C GLY A 306 -14.47 2.92 7.93
N TRP A 307 -15.67 2.88 8.48
CA TRP A 307 -16.00 3.52 9.73
C TRP A 307 -16.27 2.47 10.82
N LYS A 308 -15.79 2.73 12.03
CA LYS A 308 -16.20 1.93 13.20
C LYS A 308 -17.64 2.28 13.55
N PRO A 309 -18.56 1.30 13.68
CA PRO A 309 -19.97 1.54 13.94
C PRO A 309 -20.22 2.40 15.19
N HIS A 310 -21.16 3.34 15.09
CA HIS A 310 -21.65 4.15 16.19
C HIS A 310 -23.10 4.57 15.95
N GLU A 311 -23.84 4.86 17.02
CA GLU A 311 -25.25 5.22 16.94
C GLU A 311 -25.51 6.59 16.27
N SER A 312 -24.51 7.49 16.28
CA SER A 312 -24.56 8.81 15.63
C SER A 312 -24.55 8.75 14.12
N GLN A 313 -24.15 7.62 13.52
CA GLN A 313 -24.03 7.48 12.07
C GLN A 313 -25.37 7.40 11.39
N ALA A 314 -25.46 7.93 10.16
CA ALA A 314 -26.65 7.89 9.36
C ALA A 314 -27.11 6.45 9.12
N LYS A 315 -28.37 6.18 9.43
CA LYS A 315 -28.97 4.86 9.18
C LYS A 315 -29.74 4.88 7.85
N PRO A 316 -29.80 3.75 7.13
CA PRO A 316 -30.62 3.64 5.94
C PRO A 316 -32.06 4.04 6.22
N ALA A 317 -32.69 4.77 5.29
CA ALA A 317 -34.09 5.13 5.40
C ALA A 317 -34.95 3.86 5.45
N LYS A 318 -36.02 3.89 6.25
CA LYS A 318 -36.96 2.75 6.33
C LYS A 318 -37.63 2.55 4.97
N ARG A 319 -37.85 1.28 4.58
CA ARG A 319 -38.61 0.96 3.39
C ARG A 319 -39.99 1.61 3.46
N GLY A 320 -40.41 2.28 2.39
CA GLY A 320 -41.68 3.00 2.31
C GLY A 320 -41.69 4.39 2.96
N SER A 321 -40.54 4.91 3.44
CA SER A 321 -40.46 6.28 3.98
C SER A 321 -40.25 7.35 2.92
N ALA A 322 -40.23 7.00 1.62
CA ALA A 322 -40.17 7.95 0.53
C ALA A 322 -41.46 8.79 0.48
N THR A 323 -41.31 10.10 0.59
CA THR A 323 -42.40 11.07 0.53
C THR A 323 -42.66 11.58 -0.87
N LEU A 324 -41.77 11.33 -1.82
CA LEU A 324 -41.81 11.76 -3.20
C LEU A 324 -41.63 10.57 -4.16
N SER A 325 -42.39 10.55 -5.24
CA SER A 325 -42.21 9.57 -6.33
C SER A 325 -41.07 9.98 -7.25
N ILE A 326 -40.43 9.01 -7.90
CA ILE A 326 -39.39 9.27 -8.93
C ILE A 326 -39.90 10.20 -10.02
N GLY A 327 -41.22 10.14 -10.38
CA GLY A 327 -41.83 11.02 -11.34
C GLY A 327 -41.93 12.50 -10.92
N ASP A 328 -41.78 12.78 -9.62
CA ASP A 328 -41.85 14.14 -9.07
C ASP A 328 -40.47 14.80 -8.86
N ILE A 329 -39.38 14.09 -9.17
CA ILE A 329 -38.01 14.60 -9.02
C ILE A 329 -37.81 15.89 -9.84
N GLY A 330 -38.39 16.00 -11.01
CA GLY A 330 -38.32 17.21 -11.84
C GLY A 330 -38.98 18.45 -11.20
N LYS A 331 -39.89 18.26 -10.22
CA LYS A 331 -40.54 19.33 -9.50
C LYS A 331 -39.84 19.78 -8.23
N LEU A 332 -38.77 19.05 -7.80
CA LEU A 332 -38.01 19.34 -6.59
C LEU A 332 -37.31 20.71 -6.67
N SER A 333 -36.82 21.10 -7.83
CA SER A 333 -36.21 22.42 -8.05
C SER A 333 -37.21 23.56 -7.83
N GLU A 334 -38.49 23.37 -8.22
CA GLU A 334 -39.56 24.36 -8.03
C GLU A 334 -39.99 24.47 -6.56
N LEU A 335 -39.96 23.36 -5.83
CA LEU A 335 -40.28 23.30 -4.40
C LEU A 335 -39.19 23.90 -3.49
N MET A 336 -37.92 23.74 -3.85
CA MET A 336 -36.81 24.37 -3.15
C MET A 336 -36.81 25.89 -3.32
N ILE A 337 -37.05 26.38 -4.52
CA ILE A 337 -37.18 27.83 -4.84
C ILE A 337 -38.35 28.49 -4.10
N LYS A 338 -39.43 27.76 -3.78
CA LYS A 338 -40.54 28.29 -2.98
C LYS A 338 -40.22 28.39 -1.49
N LYS A 339 -39.44 27.49 -0.95
CA LYS A 339 -39.03 27.54 0.48
C LYS A 339 -38.08 28.70 0.79
N ASP A 340 -37.18 29.04 -0.13
CA ASP A 340 -36.26 30.18 0.03
C ASP A 340 -36.91 31.55 -0.14
N LYS A 341 -38.20 31.61 -0.49
CA LYS A 341 -38.97 32.86 -0.59
C LYS A 341 -39.91 33.12 0.60
N GLU A 342 -39.99 32.17 1.54
CA GLU A 342 -40.83 32.30 2.75
C GLU A 342 -40.00 32.57 4.04
N PHE A 343 -38.70 32.88 3.89
CA PHE A 343 -37.85 33.37 5.00
C PHE A 343 -37.36 34.78 4.73
#